data_53952e074b90c5bd8e0cf028dbb985cb
#
_entry.id   53952e074b90c5bd8e0cf028dbb985cb
#
_cell.length_a   1.000
_cell.length_b   1.000
_cell.length_c   1.000
_cell.angle_alpha   90.00
_cell.angle_beta   90.00
_cell.angle_gamma   90.00
#
_symmetry.space_group_name_H-M   'P 1'
#
loop_
_entity.id
_entity.type
_entity.pdbx_description
1 polymer ?
#
loop_
_entity_poly.entity_id
_entity_poly.type
_entity_poly.pdbx_seq_one_letter_code
_entity_poly.pdbx_strand_id
1 'polypeptide(L)'
;LGIAQHHKLPTRLLDWTYSPYVALHFATANHEKFDIDGVIWVVNFPEAHELLPEALRKCLYAEGAQAFTVELLSTLTRQGRSDVSGEEMSFKNVIRSLQEFDELSREGEFLLFFEPPSLDDRIINQFALFSVMPNCERAIDEWLRNHPDLYKRIIIPTDKKWEFRDKLDQCNITERVLFPGLDGLGSWLRRHYSPKTI
;
A
#
# COMPACT_ATOMS: atom_id res chain seq x y z
N LEU A 1 6.34 -7.58 9.24
CA LEU A 1 6.77 -7.35 7.84
C LEU A 1 6.96 -5.86 7.54
N GLY A 2 6.02 -4.96 7.86
CA GLY A 2 6.11 -3.53 7.55
C GLY A 2 7.37 -2.85 8.08
N ILE A 3 7.75 -3.11 9.35
CA ILE A 3 9.01 -2.57 9.93
C ILE A 3 10.23 -3.08 9.14
N ALA A 4 10.24 -4.36 8.77
CA ALA A 4 11.34 -4.94 8.00
C ALA A 4 11.46 -4.29 6.61
N GLN A 5 10.33 -4.02 5.93
CA GLN A 5 10.28 -3.30 4.66
C GLN A 5 10.80 -1.87 4.80
N HIS A 6 10.44 -1.18 5.89
CA HIS A 6 10.97 0.14 6.19
C HIS A 6 12.51 0.16 6.24
N HIS A 7 13.13 -0.92 6.73
CA HIS A 7 14.57 -1.13 6.74
C HIS A 7 15.12 -1.83 5.49
N LYS A 8 14.41 -1.74 4.35
CA LYS A 8 14.82 -2.26 3.04
C LYS A 8 14.94 -3.80 2.97
N LEU A 9 14.34 -4.53 3.90
CA LEU A 9 14.22 -5.98 3.75
C LEU A 9 13.14 -6.28 2.70
N PRO A 10 13.43 -7.08 1.67
CA PRO A 10 12.41 -7.51 0.72
C PRO A 10 11.27 -8.25 1.44
N THR A 11 10.06 -7.80 1.26
CA THR A 11 8.86 -8.43 1.82
C THR A 11 7.84 -8.68 0.72
N ARG A 12 6.78 -9.43 1.03
CA ARG A 12 5.65 -9.65 0.12
C ARG A 12 4.62 -8.52 0.14
N LEU A 13 4.89 -7.44 0.87
CA LEU A 13 4.00 -6.29 0.93
C LEU A 13 4.30 -5.34 -0.22
N LEU A 14 3.25 -4.78 -0.81
CA LEU A 14 3.37 -3.66 -1.75
C LEU A 14 2.88 -2.38 -1.08
N ASP A 15 3.68 -1.33 -1.20
CA ASP A 15 3.34 0.01 -0.72
C ASP A 15 2.35 0.70 -1.64
N TRP A 16 1.35 1.33 -1.04
CA TRP A 16 0.37 2.20 -1.67
C TRP A 16 0.27 3.52 -0.89
N THR A 17 -0.40 4.47 -1.47
CA THR A 17 -0.72 5.73 -0.81
C THR A 17 -2.15 6.18 -1.13
N TYR A 18 -2.81 6.78 -0.15
CA TYR A 18 -4.10 7.46 -0.36
C TYR A 18 -3.93 8.79 -1.11
N SER A 19 -2.72 9.36 -1.14
CA SER A 19 -2.46 10.65 -1.75
C SER A 19 -2.05 10.55 -3.22
N PRO A 20 -2.82 11.11 -4.17
CA PRO A 20 -2.43 11.13 -5.57
C PRO A 20 -1.13 11.92 -5.81
N TYR A 21 -0.84 12.93 -4.97
CA TYR A 21 0.39 13.71 -5.07
C TYR A 21 1.61 12.92 -4.62
N VAL A 22 1.48 12.09 -3.59
CA VAL A 22 2.55 11.18 -3.16
C VAL A 22 2.80 10.11 -4.24
N ALA A 23 1.74 9.56 -4.84
CA ALA A 23 1.88 8.64 -5.96
C ALA A 23 2.60 9.29 -7.16
N LEU A 24 2.26 10.54 -7.49
CA LEU A 24 2.92 11.32 -8.53
C LEU A 24 4.40 11.60 -8.18
N HIS A 25 4.70 11.86 -6.89
CA HIS A 25 6.08 11.96 -6.42
C HIS A 25 6.87 10.70 -6.75
N PHE A 26 6.39 9.52 -6.37
CA PHE A 26 7.08 8.25 -6.63
C PHE A 26 7.21 7.95 -8.13
N ALA A 27 6.19 8.26 -8.93
CA ALA A 27 6.24 8.07 -10.38
C ALA A 27 7.26 8.98 -11.09
N THR A 28 7.72 10.05 -10.42
CA THR A 28 8.66 11.05 -10.94
C THR A 28 9.94 11.20 -10.10
N ALA A 29 10.18 10.34 -9.11
CA ALA A 29 11.32 10.50 -8.18
C ALA A 29 12.66 10.05 -8.78
N ASN A 30 12.66 9.04 -9.66
CA ASN A 30 13.89 8.50 -10.21
C ASN A 30 14.29 9.27 -11.48
N HIS A 31 15.26 10.16 -11.35
CA HIS A 31 15.77 10.99 -12.46
C HIS A 31 16.48 10.18 -13.56
N GLU A 32 17.05 9.03 -13.23
CA GLU A 32 17.70 8.13 -14.20
C GLU A 32 16.69 7.50 -15.18
N LYS A 33 15.40 7.59 -14.86
CA LYS A 33 14.27 7.07 -15.64
C LYS A 33 13.37 8.21 -16.16
N PHE A 34 13.91 9.40 -16.35
CA PHE A 34 13.11 10.51 -16.88
C PHE A 34 12.83 10.40 -18.38
N ASP A 35 13.57 9.56 -19.09
CA ASP A 35 13.38 9.17 -20.50
C ASP A 35 12.26 8.13 -20.72
N ILE A 36 11.68 7.58 -19.66
CA ILE A 36 10.61 6.58 -19.70
C ILE A 36 9.37 7.16 -19.03
N ASP A 37 8.19 6.95 -19.60
CA ASP A 37 6.93 7.38 -18.99
C ASP A 37 6.74 6.78 -17.58
N GLY A 38 6.22 7.59 -16.67
CA GLY A 38 5.79 7.10 -15.36
C GLY A 38 4.38 6.53 -15.42
N VAL A 39 4.03 5.66 -14.48
CA VAL A 39 2.68 5.10 -14.36
C VAL A 39 2.22 5.16 -12.92
N ILE A 40 1.01 5.67 -12.70
CA ILE A 40 0.32 5.57 -11.42
C ILE A 40 -0.82 4.57 -11.57
N TRP A 41 -0.84 3.57 -10.71
CA TRP A 41 -1.94 2.63 -10.59
C TRP A 41 -2.92 3.13 -9.53
N VAL A 42 -4.17 3.29 -9.92
CA VAL A 42 -5.26 3.68 -9.02
C VAL A 42 -6.18 2.49 -8.86
N VAL A 43 -6.31 1.97 -7.65
CA VAL A 43 -7.08 0.76 -7.36
C VAL A 43 -8.28 1.09 -6.47
N ASN A 44 -9.45 0.61 -6.85
CA ASN A 44 -10.64 0.63 -6.01
C ASN A 44 -10.55 -0.53 -5.00
N PHE A 45 -9.82 -0.31 -3.91
CA PHE A 45 -9.54 -1.36 -2.93
C PHE A 45 -10.79 -1.81 -2.13
N PRO A 46 -11.79 -0.96 -1.84
CA PRO A 46 -13.03 -1.44 -1.24
C PRO A 46 -13.74 -2.48 -2.13
N GLU A 47 -13.78 -2.24 -3.45
CA GLU A 47 -14.38 -3.19 -4.39
C GLU A 47 -13.50 -4.44 -4.58
N ALA A 48 -12.17 -4.30 -4.51
CA ALA A 48 -11.26 -5.45 -4.48
C ALA A 48 -11.50 -6.34 -3.24
N HIS A 49 -11.91 -5.75 -2.12
CA HIS A 49 -12.25 -6.48 -0.89
C HIS A 49 -13.55 -7.28 -0.99
N GLU A 50 -14.42 -7.01 -1.96
CA GLU A 50 -15.58 -7.87 -2.23
C GLU A 50 -15.16 -9.27 -2.76
N LEU A 51 -13.94 -9.39 -3.28
CA LEU A 51 -13.36 -10.65 -3.74
C LEU A 51 -12.62 -11.43 -2.62
N LEU A 52 -12.55 -10.90 -1.40
CA LEU A 52 -11.96 -11.59 -0.27
C LEU A 52 -12.79 -12.83 0.13
N PRO A 53 -12.16 -13.85 0.72
CA PRO A 53 -12.86 -14.93 1.39
C PRO A 53 -13.92 -14.41 2.37
N GLU A 54 -15.04 -15.13 2.46
CA GLU A 54 -16.22 -14.67 3.22
C GLU A 54 -15.92 -14.30 4.68
N ALA A 55 -15.03 -15.02 5.34
CA ALA A 55 -14.63 -14.75 6.70
C ALA A 55 -13.94 -13.38 6.86
N LEU A 56 -13.09 -13.00 5.90
CA LEU A 56 -12.40 -11.71 5.90
C LEU A 56 -13.37 -10.56 5.60
N ARG A 57 -14.28 -10.74 4.63
CA ARG A 57 -15.32 -9.74 4.33
C ARG A 57 -16.23 -9.48 5.53
N LYS A 58 -16.72 -10.55 6.16
CA LYS A 58 -17.56 -10.43 7.36
C LYS A 58 -16.87 -9.65 8.47
N CYS A 59 -15.57 -9.83 8.65
CA CYS A 59 -14.78 -9.09 9.62
C CYS A 59 -14.76 -7.58 9.30
N LEU A 60 -14.54 -7.19 8.05
CA LEU A 60 -14.60 -5.77 7.63
C LEU A 60 -15.99 -5.16 7.81
N TYR A 61 -17.04 -5.89 7.41
CA TYR A 61 -18.43 -5.41 7.55
C TYR A 61 -18.86 -5.23 9.00
N ALA A 62 -18.45 -6.14 9.89
CA ALA A 62 -18.77 -6.06 11.30
C ALA A 62 -18.19 -4.81 11.98
N GLU A 63 -17.00 -4.39 11.54
CA GLU A 63 -16.33 -3.19 12.04
C GLU A 63 -16.68 -1.92 11.25
N GLY A 64 -17.44 -2.03 10.15
CA GLY A 64 -17.74 -0.91 9.26
C GLY A 64 -16.49 -0.34 8.58
N ALA A 65 -15.42 -1.14 8.44
CA ALA A 65 -14.13 -0.74 7.92
C ALA A 65 -14.01 -1.03 6.43
N GLN A 66 -13.31 -0.17 5.69
CA GLN A 66 -12.99 -0.40 4.28
C GLN A 66 -11.63 -1.06 4.09
N ALA A 67 -10.67 -0.83 4.99
CA ALA A 67 -9.36 -1.47 5.03
C ALA A 67 -9.16 -2.18 6.36
N PHE A 68 -8.31 -3.20 6.37
CA PHE A 68 -7.87 -3.80 7.61
C PHE A 68 -6.94 -2.84 8.36
N THR A 69 -7.03 -2.83 9.69
CA THR A 69 -5.99 -2.30 10.57
C THR A 69 -5.18 -3.46 11.15
N VAL A 70 -4.03 -3.16 11.74
CA VAL A 70 -3.24 -4.19 12.44
C VAL A 70 -4.04 -4.80 13.60
N GLU A 71 -4.85 -3.98 14.29
CA GLU A 71 -5.73 -4.41 15.36
C GLU A 71 -6.77 -5.39 14.83
N LEU A 72 -7.44 -5.05 13.73
CA LEU A 72 -8.44 -5.90 13.10
C LEU A 72 -7.83 -7.22 12.60
N LEU A 73 -6.66 -7.18 11.95
CA LEU A 73 -5.91 -8.38 11.58
C LEU A 73 -5.54 -9.23 12.81
N SER A 74 -5.22 -8.59 13.94
CA SER A 74 -4.90 -9.30 15.17
C SER A 74 -6.11 -10.04 15.76
N THR A 75 -7.33 -9.58 15.53
CA THR A 75 -8.55 -10.29 15.98
C THR A 75 -8.73 -11.60 15.22
N LEU A 76 -8.34 -11.64 13.95
CA LEU A 76 -8.40 -12.85 13.11
C LEU A 76 -7.40 -13.92 13.56
N THR A 77 -6.35 -13.52 14.30
CA THR A 77 -5.26 -14.42 14.75
C THR A 77 -5.39 -14.82 16.22
N ARG A 78 -6.19 -14.11 17.04
CA ARG A 78 -6.29 -14.39 18.48
C ARG A 78 -7.13 -15.63 18.76
N GLN A 79 -6.52 -16.60 19.44
CA GLN A 79 -7.23 -17.64 20.16
C GLN A 79 -8.06 -16.99 21.28
N GLY A 80 -9.37 -17.23 21.27
CA GLY A 80 -10.37 -16.62 22.10
C GLY A 80 -9.98 -16.31 23.55
N ARG A 81 -10.12 -15.05 23.92
CA ARG A 81 -10.62 -14.67 25.23
C ARG A 81 -12.12 -14.44 25.08
N SER A 82 -12.89 -15.26 25.76
CA SER A 82 -14.32 -15.07 25.91
C SER A 82 -14.55 -13.77 26.68
N ASP A 83 -14.95 -12.71 26.00
CA ASP A 83 -15.53 -11.57 26.67
C ASP A 83 -16.99 -11.89 27.03
N VAL A 84 -17.36 -11.53 28.24
CA VAL A 84 -18.54 -11.94 28.99
C VAL A 84 -19.84 -11.25 28.50
N SER A 85 -19.98 -11.01 27.21
CA SER A 85 -21.24 -10.53 26.61
C SER A 85 -21.67 -11.48 25.50
N GLY A 86 -22.71 -12.20 25.77
CA GLY A 86 -23.27 -13.40 25.14
C GLY A 86 -23.75 -13.31 23.69
N GLU A 87 -23.08 -12.58 22.77
CA GLU A 87 -23.26 -12.71 21.34
C GLU A 87 -21.90 -13.04 20.70
N GLU A 88 -21.69 -14.34 20.48
CA GLU A 88 -20.51 -14.88 19.82
C GLU A 88 -20.50 -14.53 18.34
N MET A 89 -19.92 -13.39 17.95
CA MET A 89 -19.38 -13.27 16.60
C MET A 89 -18.02 -14.01 16.57
N SER A 90 -18.09 -15.28 16.22
CA SER A 90 -16.92 -16.17 16.19
C SER A 90 -16.10 -15.97 14.92
N PHE A 91 -15.32 -14.89 14.84
CA PHE A 91 -14.21 -14.79 13.88
C PHE A 91 -12.93 -15.46 14.39
N LYS A 92 -13.08 -16.40 15.31
CA LYS A 92 -11.98 -17.11 15.97
C LYS A 92 -11.19 -17.95 14.97
N ASN A 93 -9.89 -17.72 14.91
CA ASN A 93 -8.91 -18.59 14.24
C ASN A 93 -9.02 -18.68 12.71
N VAL A 94 -9.26 -17.58 12.00
CA VAL A 94 -9.28 -17.59 10.53
C VAL A 94 -7.87 -17.71 9.95
N ILE A 95 -6.85 -17.09 10.58
CA ILE A 95 -5.47 -17.10 10.11
C ILE A 95 -4.52 -17.14 11.32
N ARG A 96 -3.77 -18.23 11.50
CA ARG A 96 -2.79 -18.39 12.59
C ARG A 96 -1.35 -18.18 12.14
N SER A 97 -1.11 -18.29 10.84
CA SER A 97 0.21 -18.21 10.24
C SER A 97 0.12 -17.64 8.82
N LEU A 98 1.26 -17.22 8.27
CA LEU A 98 1.34 -16.85 6.86
C LEU A 98 1.02 -18.03 5.93
N GLN A 99 1.30 -19.25 6.36
CA GLN A 99 0.97 -20.44 5.60
C GLN A 99 -0.55 -20.64 5.50
N GLU A 100 -1.29 -20.46 6.60
CA GLU A 100 -2.76 -20.52 6.56
C GLU A 100 -3.35 -19.38 5.73
N PHE A 101 -2.75 -18.20 5.75
CA PHE A 101 -3.12 -17.10 4.84
C PHE A 101 -2.92 -17.50 3.37
N ASP A 102 -1.81 -18.16 3.06
CA ASP A 102 -1.51 -18.63 1.71
C ASP A 102 -2.49 -19.72 1.26
N GLU A 103 -2.95 -20.56 2.19
CA GLU A 103 -3.94 -21.61 1.93
C GLU A 103 -5.34 -21.05 1.57
N LEU A 104 -5.67 -19.82 1.96
CA LEU A 104 -6.92 -19.17 1.53
C LEU A 104 -6.98 -18.95 0.02
N SER A 105 -5.84 -18.93 -0.67
CA SER A 105 -5.79 -18.83 -2.14
C SER A 105 -6.46 -20.01 -2.86
N ARG A 106 -6.71 -21.13 -2.15
CA ARG A 106 -7.45 -22.27 -2.70
C ARG A 106 -8.89 -21.96 -3.08
N GLU A 107 -9.49 -20.95 -2.45
CA GLU A 107 -10.84 -20.46 -2.76
C GLU A 107 -10.85 -19.43 -3.90
N GLY A 108 -9.68 -18.95 -4.31
CA GLY A 108 -9.44 -17.91 -5.30
C GLY A 108 -8.35 -16.95 -4.87
N GLU A 109 -7.67 -16.35 -5.84
CA GLU A 109 -6.67 -15.32 -5.56
C GLU A 109 -7.37 -14.01 -5.21
N PHE A 110 -6.84 -13.31 -4.20
CA PHE A 110 -7.36 -12.03 -3.75
C PHE A 110 -6.24 -11.08 -3.35
N LEU A 111 -6.58 -9.80 -3.25
CA LEU A 111 -5.68 -8.74 -2.81
C LEU A 111 -6.24 -8.12 -1.52
N LEU A 112 -5.51 -8.23 -0.42
CA LEU A 112 -5.89 -7.68 0.87
C LEU A 112 -5.14 -6.38 1.11
N PHE A 113 -5.88 -5.30 1.39
CA PHE A 113 -5.33 -4.00 1.75
C PHE A 113 -5.45 -3.75 3.25
N PHE A 114 -4.42 -3.19 3.85
CA PHE A 114 -4.41 -2.86 5.28
C PHE A 114 -3.59 -1.62 5.59
N GLU A 115 -4.01 -0.89 6.61
CA GLU A 115 -3.31 0.28 7.12
C GLU A 115 -2.20 -0.14 8.07
N PRO A 116 -0.95 0.32 7.86
CA PRO A 116 0.10 0.15 8.85
C PRO A 116 -0.19 0.99 10.10
N PRO A 117 0.29 0.59 11.29
CA PRO A 117 0.21 1.43 12.46
C PRO A 117 1.02 2.71 12.24
N SER A 118 0.49 3.85 12.68
CA SER A 118 1.13 5.17 12.55
C SER A 118 2.29 5.35 13.53
N LEU A 119 3.27 4.44 13.50
CA LEU A 119 4.43 4.42 14.42
C LEU A 119 5.63 5.21 13.89
N ASP A 120 5.59 5.67 12.66
CA ASP A 120 6.71 6.30 11.98
C ASP A 120 6.20 7.48 11.14
N ASP A 121 6.90 8.61 11.22
CA ASP A 121 6.57 9.84 10.47
C ASP A 121 6.53 9.60 8.96
N ARG A 122 7.33 8.68 8.44
CA ARG A 122 7.33 8.32 7.03
C ARG A 122 6.01 7.68 6.61
N ILE A 123 5.47 6.77 7.42
CA ILE A 123 4.16 6.12 7.18
C ILE A 123 3.07 7.18 7.12
N ILE A 124 3.09 8.12 8.08
CA ILE A 124 2.12 9.21 8.17
C ILE A 124 2.24 10.16 6.97
N ASN A 125 3.44 10.65 6.68
CA ASN A 125 3.68 11.64 5.62
C ASN A 125 3.44 11.07 4.21
N GLN A 126 3.59 9.76 4.04
CA GLN A 126 3.31 9.08 2.79
C GLN A 126 1.85 8.62 2.65
N PHE A 127 1.00 8.84 3.66
CA PHE A 127 -0.39 8.35 3.66
C PHE A 127 -0.46 6.86 3.29
N ALA A 128 0.40 6.07 3.94
CA ALA A 128 0.72 4.72 3.53
C ALA A 128 -0.44 3.74 3.73
N LEU A 129 -0.62 2.88 2.75
CA LEU A 129 -1.46 1.70 2.76
C LEU A 129 -0.62 0.54 2.23
N PHE A 130 -0.80 -0.65 2.74
CA PHE A 130 -0.14 -1.85 2.25
C PHE A 130 -1.12 -2.79 1.58
N SER A 131 -0.62 -3.59 0.65
CA SER A 131 -1.34 -4.75 0.18
C SER A 131 -0.52 -6.02 0.26
N VAL A 132 -1.21 -7.15 0.34
CA VAL A 132 -0.62 -8.48 0.35
C VAL A 132 -1.51 -9.44 -0.43
N MET A 133 -0.87 -10.33 -1.21
CA MET A 133 -1.51 -11.47 -1.83
C MET A 133 -1.15 -12.77 -1.08
N PRO A 134 -2.05 -13.76 -1.01
CA PRO A 134 -1.74 -15.06 -0.44
C PRO A 134 -0.66 -15.79 -1.25
N ASN A 135 -0.67 -15.67 -2.58
CA ASN A 135 0.38 -16.23 -3.43
C ASN A 135 1.49 -15.20 -3.65
N CYS A 136 2.66 -15.39 -2.99
CA CYS A 136 3.80 -14.48 -3.10
C CYS A 136 4.57 -14.58 -4.44
N GLU A 137 4.31 -15.59 -5.25
CA GLU A 137 4.91 -15.75 -6.59
C GLU A 137 4.12 -15.02 -7.67
N ARG A 138 2.87 -14.64 -7.39
CA ARG A 138 2.01 -13.88 -8.30
C ARG A 138 2.33 -12.41 -8.26
N ALA A 139 2.47 -11.80 -9.43
CA ALA A 139 2.57 -10.36 -9.56
C ALA A 139 1.18 -9.70 -9.42
N ILE A 140 1.08 -8.65 -8.62
CA ILE A 140 -0.19 -7.93 -8.39
C ILE A 140 -0.75 -7.34 -9.69
N ASP A 141 0.10 -6.88 -10.60
CA ASP A 141 -0.33 -6.32 -11.88
C ASP A 141 -0.94 -7.39 -12.81
N GLU A 142 -0.52 -8.65 -12.70
CA GLU A 142 -1.17 -9.76 -13.41
C GLU A 142 -2.57 -10.03 -12.86
N TRP A 143 -2.71 -10.02 -11.53
CA TRP A 143 -4.01 -10.19 -10.90
C TRP A 143 -4.96 -9.04 -11.27
N LEU A 144 -4.48 -7.80 -11.22
CA LEU A 144 -5.27 -6.63 -11.61
C LEU A 144 -5.69 -6.67 -13.08
N ARG A 145 -4.85 -7.15 -14.01
CA ARG A 145 -5.24 -7.31 -15.43
C ARG A 145 -6.43 -8.24 -15.63
N ASN A 146 -6.63 -9.21 -14.74
CA ASN A 146 -7.79 -10.08 -14.75
C ASN A 146 -9.04 -9.43 -14.14
N HIS A 147 -8.89 -8.25 -13.51
CA HIS A 147 -9.96 -7.49 -12.87
C HIS A 147 -9.93 -6.02 -13.35
N PRO A 148 -10.20 -5.77 -14.65
CA PRO A 148 -10.00 -4.45 -15.26
C PRO A 148 -10.87 -3.35 -14.65
N ASP A 149 -12.01 -3.69 -14.05
CA ASP A 149 -12.92 -2.75 -13.42
C ASP A 149 -12.40 -2.21 -12.08
N LEU A 150 -11.44 -2.92 -11.45
CA LEU A 150 -10.88 -2.56 -10.15
C LEU A 150 -9.80 -1.48 -10.22
N TYR A 151 -9.26 -1.16 -11.40
CA TYR A 151 -8.14 -0.23 -11.47
C TYR A 151 -8.17 0.69 -12.69
N LYS A 152 -7.41 1.77 -12.56
CA LYS A 152 -7.08 2.67 -13.68
C LYS A 152 -5.58 2.93 -13.67
N ARG A 153 -5.01 3.20 -14.84
CA ARG A 153 -3.62 3.64 -14.99
C ARG A 153 -3.58 5.08 -15.49
N ILE A 154 -2.81 5.90 -14.82
CA ILE A 154 -2.53 7.27 -15.24
C ILE A 154 -1.09 7.29 -15.73
N ILE A 155 -0.91 7.60 -17.02
CA ILE A 155 0.42 7.73 -17.63
C ILE A 155 0.93 9.13 -17.36
N ILE A 156 2.18 9.21 -16.91
CA ILE A 156 2.91 10.45 -16.68
C ILE A 156 3.94 10.58 -17.79
N PRO A 157 3.71 11.42 -18.81
CA PRO A 157 4.61 11.57 -19.94
C PRO A 157 6.00 12.09 -19.50
N THR A 158 7.04 11.64 -20.18
CA THR A 158 8.43 12.02 -19.93
C THR A 158 8.63 13.54 -19.97
N ASP A 159 8.06 14.23 -20.96
CA ASP A 159 8.16 15.69 -21.15
C ASP A 159 7.48 16.50 -20.04
N LYS A 160 6.62 15.87 -19.23
CA LYS A 160 5.90 16.50 -18.11
C LYS A 160 6.52 16.27 -16.75
N LYS A 161 7.48 15.36 -16.62
CA LYS A 161 8.01 14.96 -15.31
C LYS A 161 8.63 16.12 -14.53
N TRP A 162 9.43 16.97 -15.21
CA TRP A 162 10.01 18.16 -14.56
C TRP A 162 8.96 19.17 -14.13
N GLU A 163 7.95 19.41 -14.95
CA GLU A 163 6.83 20.29 -14.60
C GLU A 163 6.08 19.76 -13.35
N PHE A 164 5.80 18.48 -13.30
CA PHE A 164 5.17 17.85 -12.13
C PHE A 164 6.05 17.94 -10.88
N ARG A 165 7.37 17.75 -11.00
CA ARG A 165 8.29 17.93 -9.87
C ARG A 165 8.25 19.34 -9.31
N ASP A 166 8.28 20.36 -10.16
CA ASP A 166 8.21 21.75 -9.75
C ASP A 166 6.87 22.07 -9.04
N LYS A 167 5.75 21.53 -9.55
CA LYS A 167 4.43 21.69 -8.92
C LYS A 167 4.32 20.95 -7.58
N LEU A 168 4.89 19.76 -7.47
CA LEU A 168 4.95 19.01 -6.21
C LEU A 168 5.76 19.76 -5.14
N ASP A 169 6.86 20.38 -5.52
CA ASP A 169 7.65 21.23 -4.60
C ASP A 169 6.81 22.42 -4.08
N GLN A 170 6.02 23.07 -4.93
CA GLN A 170 5.09 24.15 -4.53
C GLN A 170 4.00 23.63 -3.57
N CYS A 171 3.57 22.37 -3.71
CA CYS A 171 2.63 21.72 -2.80
C CYS A 171 3.30 21.12 -1.56
N ASN A 172 4.60 21.35 -1.36
CA ASN A 172 5.41 20.76 -0.28
C ASN A 172 5.46 19.22 -0.27
N ILE A 173 5.26 18.58 -1.42
CA ILE A 173 5.42 17.14 -1.60
C ILE A 173 6.84 16.86 -2.09
N THR A 174 7.76 16.80 -1.15
CA THR A 174 9.20 16.73 -1.41
C THR A 174 9.84 15.56 -0.68
N GLU A 175 11.05 15.17 -1.10
CA GLU A 175 11.83 14.10 -0.47
C GLU A 175 12.03 14.39 1.04
N ARG A 176 12.31 15.65 1.42
CA ARG A 176 12.53 16.02 2.83
C ARG A 176 11.29 15.88 3.72
N VAL A 177 10.08 15.97 3.12
CA VAL A 177 8.81 15.78 3.84
C VAL A 177 8.43 14.31 3.89
N LEU A 178 8.53 13.61 2.74
CA LEU A 178 8.11 12.22 2.62
C LEU A 178 9.09 11.24 3.28
N PHE A 179 10.35 11.65 3.44
CA PHE A 179 11.40 10.86 4.09
C PHE A 179 12.06 11.72 5.20
N PRO A 180 11.43 11.83 6.38
CA PRO A 180 11.97 12.63 7.47
C PRO A 180 13.41 12.26 7.85
N GLY A 181 14.21 13.25 8.16
CA GLY A 181 15.62 13.08 8.54
C GLY A 181 16.61 13.47 7.45
N LEU A 182 17.89 13.14 7.68
CA LEU A 182 19.00 13.58 6.83
C LEU A 182 18.97 12.96 5.43
N ASP A 183 18.48 11.75 5.29
CA ASP A 183 18.39 11.07 3.99
C ASP A 183 17.43 11.78 3.03
N GLY A 184 16.26 12.18 3.53
CA GLY A 184 15.29 12.93 2.74
C GLY A 184 15.77 14.33 2.42
N LEU A 185 16.39 15.03 3.39
CA LEU A 185 17.01 16.33 3.15
C LEU A 185 18.14 16.24 2.13
N GLY A 186 19.02 15.25 2.25
CA GLY A 186 20.12 15.02 1.29
C GLY A 186 19.60 14.73 -0.12
N SER A 187 18.58 13.90 -0.23
CA SER A 187 17.94 13.58 -1.53
C SER A 187 17.29 14.80 -2.17
N TRP A 188 16.60 15.62 -1.37
CA TRP A 188 16.01 16.87 -1.82
C TRP A 188 17.08 17.88 -2.30
N LEU A 189 18.17 18.08 -1.54
CA LEU A 189 19.28 18.97 -1.92
C LEU A 189 19.95 18.48 -3.21
N ARG A 190 20.22 17.17 -3.31
CA ARG A 190 20.79 16.58 -4.51
C ARG A 190 19.94 16.89 -5.74
N ARG A 191 18.63 16.70 -5.69
CA ARG A 191 17.73 17.02 -6.79
C ARG A 191 17.70 18.51 -7.09
N HIS A 192 17.60 19.35 -6.05
CA HIS A 192 17.45 20.80 -6.19
C HIS A 192 18.66 21.45 -6.87
N TYR A 193 19.87 20.94 -6.60
CA TYR A 193 21.12 21.46 -7.14
C TYR A 193 21.64 20.66 -8.35
N SER A 194 20.98 19.59 -8.75
CA SER A 194 21.37 18.87 -9.95
C SER A 194 20.91 19.61 -11.21
N PRO A 195 21.73 19.65 -12.28
CA PRO A 195 21.31 20.25 -13.53
C PRO A 195 20.11 19.49 -14.09
N LYS A 196 19.09 20.23 -14.56
CA LYS A 196 17.98 19.65 -15.33
C LYS A 196 18.58 19.23 -16.69
N THR A 197 18.89 17.94 -16.85
CA THR A 197 19.28 17.42 -18.17
C THR A 197 18.01 17.40 -19.03
N ILE A 198 18.03 18.19 -20.10
CA ILE A 198 16.97 18.29 -21.12
C ILE A 198 17.14 17.13 -22.09
#